data_b9621dacc21b0857f70ca9a2a7457015
#
_entry.id   b9621dacc21b0857f70ca9a2a7457015
#
_cell.length_a   1.000
_cell.length_b   1.000
_cell.length_c   1.000
_cell.angle_alpha   90.00
_cell.angle_beta   90.00
_cell.angle_gamma   90.00
#
_symmetry.space_group_name_H-M   'P 1'
#
loop_
_entity.id
_entity.type
_entity.pdbx_description
1 polymer ?
#
loop_
_entity_poly.entity_id
_entity_poly.type
_entity_poly.pdbx_seq_one_letter_code
_entity_poly.pdbx_strand_id
1 'polypeptide(L)'
;DSDGRFLEDLDGIPYDGMFIFEDVAYGFIPNEAGAAFGHEQLNKLDMFWKLRDRNFQSHRRFLDQHPDLFIPARLLPEVETTWICYPVQLRPETGWSRRSLQVHLEDAGIMTRVIFSGNITRHPMMKGVTYRNDPEGYRNADQIMEQGLMLPCHPTMTEEDCSYLYQTIEDWIALQRNRKSASG
;
A
#
# COMPACT_ATOMS: atom_id res chain seq x y z
N ASP A 1 -12.34 -30.02 32.06
CA ASP A 1 -12.73 -30.52 33.41
C ASP A 1 -13.54 -29.43 34.10
N SER A 2 -14.88 -29.59 34.15
CA SER A 2 -15.78 -28.55 34.66
C SER A 2 -15.56 -28.29 36.16
N ASP A 3 -15.02 -29.27 36.88
CA ASP A 3 -14.85 -29.17 38.33
C ASP A 3 -13.64 -28.31 38.72
N GLY A 4 -12.58 -28.29 37.93
CA GLY A 4 -11.39 -27.44 38.15
C GLY A 4 -11.64 -25.95 37.93
N ARG A 5 -12.59 -25.59 37.05
CA ARG A 5 -12.92 -24.22 36.70
C ARG A 5 -13.44 -23.37 37.84
N PHE A 6 -14.15 -24.01 38.82
CA PHE A 6 -14.80 -23.32 39.94
C PHE A 6 -14.05 -23.45 41.27
N LEU A 7 -12.78 -23.86 41.24
CA LEU A 7 -11.92 -23.99 42.42
C LEU A 7 -11.10 -22.73 42.72
N GLU A 8 -11.16 -21.74 41.86
CA GLU A 8 -10.43 -20.49 42.07
C GLU A 8 -11.09 -19.65 43.15
N ASP A 9 -10.27 -18.96 43.93
CA ASP A 9 -10.70 -18.10 45.04
C ASP A 9 -10.15 -16.69 44.84
N LEU A 10 -11.04 -15.71 44.80
CA LEU A 10 -10.70 -14.31 44.78
C LEU A 10 -11.09 -13.68 46.12
N ASP A 11 -10.14 -13.48 47.00
CA ASP A 11 -10.35 -12.87 48.32
C ASP A 11 -11.43 -13.56 49.17
N GLY A 12 -11.46 -14.88 49.14
CA GLY A 12 -12.44 -15.69 49.85
C GLY A 12 -13.77 -15.90 49.11
N ILE A 13 -13.87 -15.51 47.85
CA ILE A 13 -15.04 -15.70 47.00
C ILE A 13 -14.71 -16.76 45.97
N PRO A 14 -15.37 -17.94 45.98
CA PRO A 14 -15.23 -18.90 44.89
C PRO A 14 -15.65 -18.31 43.56
N TYR A 15 -14.75 -18.36 42.59
CA TYR A 15 -14.99 -17.70 41.30
C TYR A 15 -14.65 -18.59 40.10
N ASP A 16 -15.14 -18.22 38.93
CA ASP A 16 -14.90 -18.92 37.68
C ASP A 16 -13.51 -18.49 37.12
N GLY A 17 -12.54 -19.41 37.10
CA GLY A 17 -11.19 -19.18 36.62
C GLY A 17 -11.08 -18.61 35.20
N MET A 18 -12.11 -18.83 34.36
CA MET A 18 -12.16 -18.24 33.03
C MET A 18 -12.33 -16.71 33.02
N PHE A 19 -12.75 -16.11 34.10
CA PHE A 19 -13.02 -14.68 34.22
C PHE A 19 -12.12 -13.99 35.26
N ILE A 20 -11.01 -14.63 35.60
CA ILE A 20 -9.96 -14.03 36.43
C ILE A 20 -8.96 -13.39 35.50
N PHE A 21 -8.76 -12.08 35.62
CA PHE A 21 -7.84 -11.29 34.80
C PHE A 21 -6.65 -10.88 35.66
N GLU A 22 -5.47 -11.39 35.35
CA GLU A 22 -4.23 -11.12 36.08
C GLU A 22 -3.61 -9.80 35.73
N ASP A 23 -3.80 -9.34 34.46
CA ASP A 23 -3.21 -8.12 33.91
C ASP A 23 -4.20 -7.26 33.13
N VAL A 24 -3.94 -5.97 33.08
CA VAL A 24 -4.64 -5.04 32.18
C VAL A 24 -4.06 -5.18 30.77
N ALA A 25 -4.79 -5.85 29.88
CA ALA A 25 -4.33 -6.15 28.54
C ALA A 25 -5.42 -5.86 27.50
N TYR A 26 -5.03 -5.97 26.23
CA TYR A 26 -5.95 -5.86 25.10
C TYR A 26 -6.48 -7.23 24.70
N GLY A 27 -7.70 -7.27 24.15
CA GLY A 27 -8.31 -8.50 23.63
C GLY A 27 -7.77 -8.86 22.25
N PHE A 28 -6.61 -9.51 22.16
CA PHE A 28 -6.00 -9.92 20.90
C PHE A 28 -6.46 -11.27 20.36
N ILE A 29 -7.54 -11.81 20.89
CA ILE A 29 -8.09 -13.10 20.43
C ILE A 29 -8.85 -12.87 19.12
N PRO A 30 -8.37 -13.41 17.97
CA PRO A 30 -9.09 -13.31 16.71
C PRO A 30 -10.37 -14.17 16.77
N ASN A 31 -11.39 -13.75 16.02
CA ASN A 31 -12.59 -14.58 15.90
C ASN A 31 -12.32 -15.78 14.96
N GLU A 32 -12.97 -16.90 15.23
CA GLU A 32 -12.76 -18.16 14.51
C GLU A 32 -13.22 -18.12 13.05
N ALA A 33 -14.23 -17.31 12.71
CA ALA A 33 -14.67 -17.11 11.34
C ALA A 33 -13.58 -16.43 10.50
N GLY A 34 -12.89 -15.44 11.08
CA GLY A 34 -11.74 -14.80 10.45
C GLY A 34 -10.57 -15.77 10.25
N ALA A 35 -10.31 -16.64 11.23
CA ALA A 35 -9.27 -17.66 11.14
C ALA A 35 -9.59 -18.71 10.05
N ALA A 36 -10.82 -19.18 9.99
CA ALA A 36 -11.29 -20.12 8.97
C ALA A 36 -11.18 -19.50 7.54
N PHE A 37 -11.59 -18.24 7.39
CA PHE A 37 -11.39 -17.51 6.12
C PHE A 37 -9.91 -17.39 5.75
N GLY A 38 -9.05 -17.05 6.71
CA GLY A 38 -7.61 -16.96 6.52
C GLY A 38 -6.99 -18.27 6.07
N HIS A 39 -7.41 -19.40 6.64
CA HIS A 39 -6.96 -20.73 6.25
C HIS A 39 -7.24 -21.02 4.78
N GLU A 40 -8.44 -20.68 4.27
CA GLU A 40 -8.77 -20.83 2.85
C GLU A 40 -7.95 -19.88 1.96
N GLN A 41 -7.56 -18.71 2.45
CA GLN A 41 -6.70 -17.81 1.69
C GLN A 41 -5.25 -18.32 1.58
N LEU A 42 -4.74 -18.99 2.62
CA LEU A 42 -3.42 -19.63 2.58
C LEU A 42 -3.31 -20.69 1.48
N ASN A 43 -4.37 -21.45 1.24
CA ASN A 43 -4.41 -22.44 0.16
C ASN A 43 -4.28 -21.81 -1.24
N LYS A 44 -4.53 -20.51 -1.37
CA LYS A 44 -4.44 -19.74 -2.63
C LYS A 44 -3.16 -18.91 -2.73
N LEU A 45 -2.31 -18.90 -1.72
CA LEU A 45 -1.18 -17.98 -1.61
C LEU A 45 -0.21 -18.10 -2.80
N ASP A 46 0.17 -19.32 -3.20
CA ASP A 46 1.09 -19.55 -4.32
C ASP A 46 0.52 -19.05 -5.65
N MET A 47 -0.79 -19.20 -5.85
CA MET A 47 -1.47 -18.68 -7.02
C MET A 47 -1.47 -17.14 -7.00
N PHE A 48 -1.80 -16.53 -5.86
CA PHE A 48 -1.80 -15.09 -5.74
C PHE A 48 -0.41 -14.49 -5.93
N TRP A 49 0.62 -15.17 -5.42
CA TRP A 49 2.01 -14.78 -5.65
C TRP A 49 2.32 -14.67 -7.14
N LYS A 50 2.11 -15.75 -7.88
CA LYS A 50 2.41 -15.81 -9.32
C LYS A 50 1.65 -14.75 -10.13
N LEU A 51 0.37 -14.53 -9.81
CA LEU A 51 -0.45 -13.55 -10.51
C LEU A 51 -0.02 -12.11 -10.21
N ARG A 52 0.31 -11.82 -8.95
CA ARG A 52 0.83 -10.49 -8.57
C ARG A 52 2.20 -10.22 -9.17
N ASP A 53 3.11 -11.19 -9.15
CA ASP A 53 4.41 -11.03 -9.79
C ASP A 53 4.27 -10.78 -11.30
N ARG A 54 3.44 -11.55 -12.00
CA ARG A 54 3.12 -11.32 -13.41
C ARG A 54 2.67 -9.87 -13.65
N ASN A 55 1.73 -9.37 -12.86
CA ASN A 55 1.21 -8.02 -13.00
C ASN A 55 2.28 -6.98 -12.69
N PHE A 56 3.06 -7.19 -11.63
CA PHE A 56 4.17 -6.32 -11.26
C PHE A 56 5.21 -6.21 -12.38
N GLN A 57 5.64 -7.35 -12.95
CA GLN A 57 6.59 -7.37 -14.06
C GLN A 57 6.01 -6.72 -15.33
N SER A 58 4.71 -6.84 -15.56
CA SER A 58 4.03 -6.16 -16.65
C SER A 58 4.08 -4.64 -16.48
N HIS A 59 3.75 -4.13 -15.29
CA HIS A 59 3.85 -2.70 -14.99
C HIS A 59 5.29 -2.19 -15.16
N ARG A 60 6.26 -2.96 -14.67
CA ARG A 60 7.67 -2.61 -14.81
C ARG A 60 8.06 -2.46 -16.27
N ARG A 61 7.74 -3.44 -17.13
CA ARG A 61 8.06 -3.38 -18.56
C ARG A 61 7.43 -2.18 -19.28
N PHE A 62 6.21 -1.81 -18.88
CA PHE A 62 5.55 -0.61 -19.42
C PHE A 62 6.26 0.66 -18.97
N LEU A 63 6.51 0.82 -17.67
CA LEU A 63 7.13 2.03 -17.13
C LEU A 63 8.60 2.20 -17.55
N ASP A 64 9.31 1.11 -17.79
CA ASP A 64 10.68 1.12 -18.33
C ASP A 64 10.76 1.71 -19.76
N GLN A 65 9.62 1.83 -20.47
CA GLN A 65 9.53 2.53 -21.75
C GLN A 65 9.47 4.06 -21.61
N HIS A 66 9.22 4.55 -20.40
CA HIS A 66 9.11 5.97 -20.07
C HIS A 66 10.09 6.40 -18.96
N PRO A 67 11.40 6.15 -19.12
CA PRO A 67 12.39 6.41 -18.08
C PRO A 67 12.59 7.92 -17.82
N ASP A 68 12.18 8.77 -18.77
CA ASP A 68 12.16 10.22 -18.66
C ASP A 68 11.00 10.76 -17.82
N LEU A 69 9.95 9.96 -17.60
CA LEU A 69 8.74 10.37 -16.91
C LEU A 69 8.58 9.75 -15.52
N PHE A 70 9.00 8.50 -15.36
CA PHE A 70 8.74 7.72 -14.17
C PHE A 70 10.02 7.25 -13.48
N ILE A 71 9.93 7.12 -12.16
CA ILE A 71 10.90 6.44 -11.31
C ILE A 71 10.19 5.20 -10.75
N PRO A 72 10.48 4.00 -11.27
CA PRO A 72 9.86 2.76 -10.80
C PRO A 72 10.43 2.33 -9.44
N ALA A 73 9.74 1.39 -8.80
CA ALA A 73 10.22 0.78 -7.56
C ALA A 73 11.57 0.07 -7.80
N ARG A 74 12.52 0.34 -6.90
CA ARG A 74 13.81 -0.38 -6.91
C ARG A 74 13.64 -1.74 -6.24
N LEU A 75 13.96 -2.80 -6.97
CA LEU A 75 14.05 -4.14 -6.43
C LEU A 75 15.46 -4.40 -5.91
N LEU A 76 15.55 -4.93 -4.71
CA LEU A 76 16.82 -5.41 -4.15
C LEU A 76 17.00 -6.88 -4.56
N PRO A 77 18.21 -7.29 -4.99
CA PRO A 77 18.45 -8.64 -5.50
C PRO A 77 18.14 -9.76 -4.50
N GLU A 78 18.28 -9.45 -3.21
CA GLU A 78 18.10 -10.43 -2.12
C GLU A 78 16.66 -10.47 -1.57
N VAL A 79 15.75 -9.67 -2.14
CA VAL A 79 14.37 -9.55 -1.63
C VAL A 79 13.39 -10.13 -2.62
N GLU A 80 12.68 -11.15 -2.18
CA GLU A 80 11.47 -11.66 -2.83
C GLU A 80 10.24 -11.16 -2.09
N THR A 81 9.28 -10.60 -2.80
CA THR A 81 8.03 -10.12 -2.22
C THR A 81 6.87 -10.18 -3.20
N THR A 82 5.67 -10.42 -2.68
CA THR A 82 4.44 -10.25 -3.45
C THR A 82 3.95 -8.82 -3.30
N TRP A 83 4.06 -8.06 -4.35
CA TRP A 83 3.61 -6.67 -4.37
C TRP A 83 2.08 -6.59 -4.38
N ILE A 84 1.48 -5.93 -3.38
CA ILE A 84 0.03 -5.70 -3.32
C ILE A 84 -0.41 -4.51 -4.17
N CYS A 85 0.53 -3.64 -4.53
CA CYS A 85 0.38 -2.49 -5.42
C CYS A 85 1.71 -2.23 -6.12
N TYR A 86 1.71 -1.45 -7.19
CA TYR A 86 2.93 -1.03 -7.87
C TYR A 86 3.26 0.43 -7.49
N PRO A 87 4.27 0.69 -6.64
CA PRO A 87 4.68 2.04 -6.32
C PRO A 87 5.52 2.64 -7.45
N VAL A 88 5.18 3.86 -7.83
CA VAL A 88 5.89 4.62 -8.87
C VAL A 88 5.89 6.10 -8.50
N GLN A 89 6.88 6.84 -8.95
CA GLN A 89 6.93 8.29 -8.82
C GLN A 89 7.01 8.93 -10.20
N LEU A 90 6.38 10.09 -10.36
CA LEU A 90 6.71 10.98 -11.47
C LEU A 90 8.07 11.61 -11.22
N ARG A 91 8.84 11.82 -12.28
CA ARG A 91 10.09 12.58 -12.17
C ARG A 91 9.79 14.05 -11.91
N PRO A 92 10.37 14.66 -10.86
CA PRO A 92 10.17 16.09 -10.57
C PRO A 92 10.53 17.00 -11.75
N GLU A 93 11.53 16.61 -12.53
CA GLU A 93 12.04 17.37 -13.67
C GLU A 93 11.01 17.54 -14.79
N THR A 94 9.99 16.69 -14.83
CA THR A 94 8.90 16.83 -15.83
C THR A 94 8.06 18.07 -15.58
N GLY A 95 7.95 18.52 -14.33
CA GLY A 95 7.02 19.53 -13.88
C GLY A 95 5.56 19.08 -13.92
N TRP A 96 5.30 17.80 -14.17
CA TRP A 96 3.96 17.25 -14.24
C TRP A 96 3.41 16.92 -12.86
N SER A 97 2.10 17.05 -12.71
CA SER A 97 1.42 16.85 -11.42
C SER A 97 0.98 15.42 -11.23
N ARG A 98 1.44 14.76 -10.16
CA ARG A 98 0.91 13.47 -9.71
C ARG A 98 -0.62 13.50 -9.57
N ARG A 99 -1.17 14.59 -9.01
CA ARG A 99 -2.61 14.75 -8.88
C ARG A 99 -3.32 14.71 -10.23
N SER A 100 -2.74 15.32 -11.27
CA SER A 100 -3.30 15.28 -12.63
C SER A 100 -3.38 13.85 -13.18
N LEU A 101 -2.34 13.03 -12.96
CA LEU A 101 -2.35 11.62 -13.33
C LEU A 101 -3.39 10.84 -12.53
N GLN A 102 -3.46 11.03 -11.22
CA GLN A 102 -4.45 10.36 -10.37
C GLN A 102 -5.88 10.66 -10.80
N VAL A 103 -6.21 11.93 -11.00
CA VAL A 103 -7.56 12.33 -11.45
C VAL A 103 -7.88 11.67 -12.79
N HIS A 104 -6.95 11.68 -13.74
CA HIS A 104 -7.17 11.06 -15.05
C HIS A 104 -7.44 9.55 -14.95
N LEU A 105 -6.70 8.84 -14.10
CA LEU A 105 -6.90 7.41 -13.85
C LEU A 105 -8.21 7.13 -13.12
N GLU A 106 -8.53 7.89 -12.08
CA GLU A 106 -9.78 7.74 -11.31
C GLU A 106 -11.01 8.04 -12.17
N ASP A 107 -10.96 9.05 -13.04
CA ASP A 107 -12.02 9.36 -14.00
C ASP A 107 -12.24 8.23 -15.03
N ALA A 108 -11.19 7.47 -15.32
CA ALA A 108 -11.25 6.26 -16.14
C ALA A 108 -11.63 4.99 -15.34
N GLY A 109 -12.01 5.12 -14.06
CA GLY A 109 -12.40 4.01 -13.20
C GLY A 109 -11.21 3.20 -12.64
N ILE A 110 -9.98 3.69 -12.77
CA ILE A 110 -8.78 3.04 -12.27
C ILE A 110 -8.41 3.64 -10.92
N MET A 111 -8.63 2.88 -9.85
CA MET A 111 -8.36 3.33 -8.49
C MET A 111 -6.85 3.45 -8.24
N THR A 112 -6.44 4.57 -7.67
CA THR A 112 -5.06 4.85 -7.26
C THR A 112 -4.95 5.11 -5.76
N ARG A 113 -3.74 5.11 -5.24
CA ARG A 113 -3.42 5.53 -3.88
C ARG A 113 -2.13 6.33 -3.86
N VAL A 114 -1.99 7.20 -2.89
CA VAL A 114 -0.67 7.78 -2.55
C VAL A 114 0.19 6.73 -1.85
N ILE A 115 1.51 6.89 -1.87
CA ILE A 115 2.41 5.98 -1.16
C ILE A 115 2.30 6.26 0.34
N PHE A 116 1.43 5.51 1.02
CA PHE A 116 1.11 5.66 2.45
C PHE A 116 0.89 7.12 2.85
N SER A 117 1.57 7.57 3.90
CA SER A 117 1.51 8.95 4.41
C SER A 117 2.53 9.90 3.76
N GLY A 118 3.36 9.42 2.84
CA GLY A 118 4.47 10.20 2.32
C GLY A 118 5.41 10.64 3.45
N ASN A 119 5.49 11.94 3.72
CA ASN A 119 6.24 12.47 4.87
C ASN A 119 5.30 12.65 6.07
N ILE A 120 5.36 11.71 7.01
CA ILE A 120 4.51 11.72 8.21
C ILE A 120 4.69 12.99 9.06
N THR A 121 5.88 13.61 9.03
CA THR A 121 6.17 14.80 9.83
C THR A 121 5.37 16.03 9.40
N ARG A 122 4.81 16.00 8.19
CA ARG A 122 3.94 17.06 7.66
C ARG A 122 2.47 16.91 8.06
N HIS A 123 2.11 15.78 8.66
CA HIS A 123 0.72 15.50 9.03
C HIS A 123 0.32 16.24 10.30
N PRO A 124 -0.94 16.72 10.40
CA PRO A 124 -1.44 17.43 11.57
C PRO A 124 -1.28 16.66 12.89
N MET A 125 -1.31 15.33 12.83
CA MET A 125 -1.12 14.46 14.01
C MET A 125 0.24 14.64 14.70
N MET A 126 1.25 15.13 13.97
CA MET A 126 2.59 15.37 14.52
C MET A 126 2.72 16.67 15.28
N LYS A 127 1.69 17.53 15.27
CA LYS A 127 1.70 18.77 16.06
C LYS A 127 1.74 18.43 17.55
N GLY A 128 2.76 18.92 18.25
CA GLY A 128 2.95 18.66 19.68
C GLY A 128 3.56 17.31 20.05
N VAL A 129 3.88 16.47 19.07
CA VAL A 129 4.63 15.23 19.31
C VAL A 129 6.12 15.52 19.36
N THR A 130 6.78 15.11 20.44
CA THR A 130 8.23 15.17 20.53
C THR A 130 8.86 13.97 19.82
N TYR A 131 9.69 14.20 18.82
CA TYR A 131 10.40 13.16 18.10
C TYR A 131 11.81 13.63 17.71
N ARG A 132 12.68 12.67 17.41
CA ARG A 132 14.02 12.97 16.88
C ARG A 132 13.88 13.41 15.43
N ASN A 133 14.23 14.63 15.14
CA ASN A 133 14.22 15.21 13.80
C ASN A 133 15.61 15.04 13.14
N ASP A 134 15.61 14.87 11.81
CA ASP A 134 16.82 14.96 11.02
C ASP A 134 17.11 16.44 10.71
N PRO A 135 18.31 16.97 11.06
CA PRO A 135 18.67 18.35 10.75
C PRO A 135 18.63 18.69 9.25
N GLU A 136 18.87 17.71 8.38
CA GLU A 136 18.85 17.88 6.92
C GLU A 136 17.43 17.75 6.32
N GLY A 137 16.43 17.41 7.15
CA GLY A 137 15.05 17.18 6.76
C GLY A 137 14.85 15.84 6.05
N TYR A 138 13.68 15.69 5.41
CA TYR A 138 13.21 14.41 4.86
C TYR A 138 12.93 14.50 3.36
N ARG A 139 13.93 14.93 2.58
CA ARG A 139 13.78 15.19 1.12
C ARG A 139 13.17 14.02 0.34
N ASN A 140 13.59 12.80 0.61
CA ASN A 140 13.06 11.62 -0.07
C ASN A 140 11.59 11.36 0.29
N ALA A 141 11.22 11.56 1.56
CA ALA A 141 9.83 11.42 1.99
C ALA A 141 8.94 12.53 1.39
N ASP A 142 9.46 13.75 1.27
CA ASP A 142 8.78 14.86 0.62
C ASP A 142 8.57 14.56 -0.87
N GLN A 143 9.60 14.10 -1.58
CA GLN A 143 9.49 13.71 -2.98
C GLN A 143 8.46 12.58 -3.17
N ILE A 144 8.45 11.58 -2.31
CA ILE A 144 7.44 10.51 -2.34
C ILE A 144 6.04 11.08 -2.10
N MET A 145 5.89 12.02 -1.17
CA MET A 145 4.62 12.67 -0.89
C MET A 145 4.09 13.48 -2.07
N GLU A 146 4.96 14.15 -2.79
CA GLU A 146 4.62 15.01 -3.92
C GLU A 146 4.39 14.24 -5.20
N GLN A 147 5.25 13.25 -5.49
CA GLN A 147 5.35 12.59 -6.80
C GLN A 147 4.92 11.13 -6.80
N GLY A 148 4.77 10.51 -5.62
CA GLY A 148 4.52 9.09 -5.49
C GLY A 148 3.05 8.70 -5.58
N LEU A 149 2.76 7.64 -6.35
CA LEU A 149 1.44 7.00 -6.39
C LEU A 149 1.60 5.48 -6.45
N MET A 150 0.54 4.77 -6.10
CA MET A 150 0.44 3.32 -6.20
C MET A 150 -0.58 2.96 -7.27
N LEU A 151 -0.16 2.17 -8.25
CA LEU A 151 -1.02 1.57 -9.25
C LEU A 151 -1.58 0.23 -8.74
N PRO A 152 -2.77 -0.20 -9.18
CA PRO A 152 -3.33 -1.49 -8.80
C PRO A 152 -2.43 -2.63 -9.29
N CYS A 153 -2.25 -3.65 -8.44
CA CYS A 153 -1.47 -4.87 -8.74
C CYS A 153 -2.17 -6.08 -8.13
N HIS A 154 -3.48 -6.17 -8.33
CA HIS A 154 -4.30 -7.22 -7.75
C HIS A 154 -4.17 -8.53 -8.52
N PRO A 155 -4.23 -9.72 -7.87
CA PRO A 155 -4.12 -11.01 -8.57
C PRO A 155 -5.25 -11.28 -9.57
N THR A 156 -6.41 -10.64 -9.45
CA THR A 156 -7.52 -10.78 -10.42
C THR A 156 -7.38 -9.89 -11.66
N MET A 157 -6.40 -8.99 -11.72
CA MET A 157 -6.17 -8.20 -12.93
C MET A 157 -5.78 -9.12 -14.09
N THR A 158 -6.49 -8.94 -15.20
CA THR A 158 -6.23 -9.60 -16.46
C THR A 158 -5.19 -8.85 -17.29
N GLU A 159 -4.78 -9.43 -18.41
CA GLU A 159 -3.93 -8.71 -19.39
C GLU A 159 -4.67 -7.55 -20.04
N GLU A 160 -6.00 -7.66 -20.18
CA GLU A 160 -6.85 -6.59 -20.69
C GLU A 160 -6.93 -5.41 -19.72
N ASP A 161 -7.06 -5.69 -18.41
CA ASP A 161 -7.02 -4.65 -17.38
C ASP A 161 -5.68 -3.92 -17.36
N CYS A 162 -4.58 -4.66 -17.49
CA CYS A 162 -3.25 -4.07 -17.59
C CYS A 162 -3.12 -3.20 -18.85
N SER A 163 -3.58 -3.69 -19.99
CA SER A 163 -3.56 -2.95 -21.27
C SER A 163 -4.39 -1.67 -21.19
N TYR A 164 -5.56 -1.75 -20.57
CA TYR A 164 -6.41 -0.58 -20.34
C TYR A 164 -5.72 0.48 -19.46
N LEU A 165 -5.08 0.04 -18.38
CA LEU A 165 -4.29 0.93 -17.52
C LEU A 165 -3.18 1.63 -18.32
N TYR A 166 -2.44 0.87 -19.14
CA TYR A 166 -1.31 1.44 -19.90
C TYR A 166 -1.80 2.42 -20.96
N GLN A 167 -2.86 2.09 -21.68
CA GLN A 167 -3.46 3.00 -22.64
C GLN A 167 -3.91 4.30 -21.98
N THR A 168 -4.55 4.21 -20.81
CA THR A 168 -5.00 5.39 -20.07
C THR A 168 -3.82 6.27 -19.62
N ILE A 169 -2.70 5.66 -19.21
CA ILE A 169 -1.47 6.43 -18.89
C ILE A 169 -0.90 7.09 -20.15
N GLU A 170 -0.85 6.40 -21.30
CA GLU A 170 -0.38 6.96 -22.58
C GLU A 170 -1.23 8.15 -23.03
N ASP A 171 -2.55 8.04 -22.90
CA ASP A 171 -3.46 9.14 -23.23
C ASP A 171 -3.18 10.37 -22.34
N TRP A 172 -2.94 10.16 -21.05
CA TRP A 172 -2.53 11.24 -20.17
C TRP A 172 -1.17 11.84 -20.55
N ILE A 173 -0.18 11.03 -20.91
CA ILE A 173 1.13 11.49 -21.37
C ILE A 173 0.97 12.39 -22.61
N ALA A 174 0.16 11.95 -23.57
CA ALA A 174 -0.12 12.72 -24.78
C ALA A 174 -0.77 14.08 -24.46
N LEU A 175 -1.73 14.10 -23.54
CA LEU A 175 -2.36 15.33 -23.06
C LEU A 175 -1.35 16.30 -22.42
N GLN A 176 -0.42 15.81 -21.60
CA GLN A 176 0.59 16.66 -20.96
C GLN A 176 1.59 17.23 -21.98
N ARG A 177 2.01 16.42 -22.94
CA ARG A 177 2.92 16.85 -24.01
C ARG A 177 2.29 17.96 -24.88
N ASN A 178 1.01 17.79 -25.24
CA ASN A 178 0.28 18.79 -26.04
C ASN A 178 0.11 20.12 -25.27
N ARG A 179 -0.18 20.07 -23.96
CA ARG A 179 -0.29 21.29 -23.13
C ARG A 179 1.03 22.05 -23.05
N LYS A 180 2.16 21.35 -22.95
CA LYS A 180 3.48 21.95 -22.89
C LYS A 180 3.85 22.63 -24.21
N SER A 181 3.49 22.03 -25.35
CA SER A 181 3.70 22.59 -26.66
C SER A 181 2.83 23.84 -26.97
N ALA A 182 1.67 23.94 -26.30
CA ALA A 182 0.77 25.09 -26.47
C ALA A 182 1.12 26.29 -25.54
N SER A 183 2.02 26.08 -24.56
CA SER A 183 2.40 27.07 -23.54
C SER A 183 3.80 27.70 -23.80
N GLY A 184 4.55 27.22 -24.80
CA GLY A 184 5.85 27.70 -25.21
C GLY A 184 5.79 28.34 -26.59
#